data_58017476fd4cc5c3f2404444c04ea4f0
#
_entry.id   58017476fd4cc5c3f2404444c04ea4f0
#
_cell.length_a   1.000
_cell.length_b   1.000
_cell.length_c   1.000
_cell.angle_alpha   90.00
_cell.angle_beta   90.00
_cell.angle_gamma   90.00
#
_symmetry.space_group_name_H-M   'P 1'
#
loop_
_entity.id
_entity.type
_entity.pdbx_description
1 polymer ?
#
loop_
_entity_poly.entity_id
_entity_poly.type
_entity_poly.pdbx_seq_one_letter_code
_entity_poly.pdbx_strand_id
1 'polypeptide(L)'
;VTTHKKTKKILNNNWDEILQLRSEGVSIVDIAAMFSVPSSTLRARLKKYKAPTKSTVANPTARILVMDIETSPFTAYSYNRWQVNISDAMRRDDDITILSFAYKWLGEDKVHYRANRNNCDKDILGELSTILNEADIVVGHNMKRFDTPMVNTRLIMNNLPPVSPYRIIDTLAIAKRHYKFERNTLDWIARSLNCSRKLEHKNFPGMTIWIEMLHGNDEAWAENKAYNKMDVIVTEEIYEKMKPFAKPHTSIVVGSGSTTKRCTTCGSSHLTEDGYYFTNASKFQQYKCADCGSFSRGRKNLLSKEARENLLAPVAGV
;
A
#
# COMPACT_ATOMS: atom_id res chain seq x y z
N VAL A 1 1.54 13.79 -46.40
CA VAL A 1 1.71 14.58 -45.15
C VAL A 1 0.47 14.52 -44.27
N THR A 2 -0.73 14.29 -44.83
CA THR A 2 -2.02 14.28 -44.12
C THR A 2 -2.25 13.01 -43.26
N THR A 3 -1.83 11.84 -43.74
CA THR A 3 -2.08 10.54 -43.10
C THR A 3 -1.32 10.41 -41.75
N HIS A 4 -0.08 10.89 -41.71
CA HIS A 4 0.75 10.80 -40.48
C HIS A 4 0.25 11.71 -39.35
N LYS A 5 -0.25 12.90 -39.67
CA LYS A 5 -0.87 13.81 -38.71
C LYS A 5 -2.17 13.21 -38.13
N LYS A 6 -2.98 12.55 -38.97
CA LYS A 6 -4.23 11.89 -38.56
C LYS A 6 -3.96 10.72 -37.62
N THR A 7 -3.00 9.84 -37.94
CA THR A 7 -2.59 8.72 -37.08
C THR A 7 -2.08 9.20 -35.73
N LYS A 8 -1.26 10.26 -35.67
CA LYS A 8 -0.75 10.83 -34.42
C LYS A 8 -1.87 11.38 -33.55
N LYS A 9 -2.89 12.03 -34.15
CA LYS A 9 -4.06 12.54 -33.41
C LYS A 9 -4.88 11.40 -32.83
N ILE A 10 -5.14 10.33 -33.58
CA ILE A 10 -5.88 9.15 -33.10
C ILE A 10 -5.15 8.52 -31.93
N LEU A 11 -3.84 8.28 -32.05
CA LEU A 11 -3.04 7.69 -30.97
C LEU A 11 -2.94 8.59 -29.73
N ASN A 12 -3.02 9.92 -29.87
CA ASN A 12 -3.02 10.81 -28.72
C ASN A 12 -4.35 10.78 -27.98
N ASN A 13 -5.47 10.80 -28.70
CA ASN A 13 -6.80 10.87 -28.09
C ASN A 13 -7.22 9.55 -27.44
N ASN A 14 -6.69 8.42 -27.87
CA ASN A 14 -7.09 7.09 -27.38
C ASN A 14 -5.94 6.36 -26.69
N TRP A 15 -4.92 7.10 -26.20
CA TRP A 15 -3.71 6.45 -25.67
C TRP A 15 -3.95 5.63 -24.43
N ASP A 16 -4.78 6.11 -23.52
CA ASP A 16 -5.10 5.43 -22.27
C ASP A 16 -5.89 4.15 -22.53
N GLU A 17 -6.86 4.19 -23.45
CA GLU A 17 -7.63 3.02 -23.88
C GLU A 17 -6.73 1.97 -24.59
N ILE A 18 -5.78 2.42 -25.41
CA ILE A 18 -4.79 1.55 -26.05
C ILE A 18 -3.91 0.85 -25.00
N LEU A 19 -3.48 1.56 -23.96
CA LEU A 19 -2.70 0.99 -22.88
C LEU A 19 -3.53 0.00 -22.04
N GLN A 20 -4.80 0.30 -21.82
CA GLN A 20 -5.74 -0.58 -21.15
C GLN A 20 -5.91 -1.89 -21.93
N LEU A 21 -6.25 -1.83 -23.21
CA LEU A 21 -6.38 -3.01 -24.08
C LEU A 21 -5.09 -3.86 -24.10
N ARG A 22 -3.91 -3.21 -24.07
CA ARG A 22 -2.63 -3.93 -23.96
C ARG A 22 -2.48 -4.64 -22.62
N SER A 23 -2.91 -4.02 -21.53
CA SER A 23 -2.87 -4.63 -20.19
C SER A 23 -3.83 -5.83 -20.09
N GLU A 24 -4.93 -5.80 -20.85
CA GLU A 24 -5.92 -6.86 -21.00
C GLU A 24 -5.45 -8.01 -21.92
N GLY A 25 -4.24 -7.92 -22.49
CA GLY A 25 -3.63 -8.96 -23.31
C GLY A 25 -4.03 -8.92 -24.79
N VAL A 26 -4.80 -7.91 -25.23
CA VAL A 26 -5.17 -7.74 -26.65
C VAL A 26 -3.92 -7.54 -27.50
N SER A 27 -3.84 -8.21 -28.66
CA SER A 27 -2.66 -8.13 -29.51
C SER A 27 -2.47 -6.73 -30.12
N ILE A 28 -1.20 -6.35 -30.38
CA ILE A 28 -0.90 -5.05 -31.00
C ILE A 28 -1.55 -4.93 -32.39
N VAL A 29 -1.75 -6.05 -33.06
CA VAL A 29 -2.36 -6.08 -34.40
C VAL A 29 -3.86 -5.77 -34.29
N ASP A 30 -4.54 -6.39 -33.33
CA ASP A 30 -5.98 -6.18 -33.12
C ASP A 30 -6.27 -4.75 -32.64
N ILE A 31 -5.48 -4.24 -31.69
CA ILE A 31 -5.59 -2.85 -31.24
C ILE A 31 -5.36 -1.88 -32.41
N ALA A 32 -4.35 -2.12 -33.23
CA ALA A 32 -4.06 -1.29 -34.38
C ALA A 32 -5.22 -1.29 -35.40
N ALA A 33 -5.89 -2.43 -35.58
CA ALA A 33 -7.09 -2.55 -36.41
C ALA A 33 -8.28 -1.78 -35.81
N MET A 34 -8.53 -1.92 -34.48
CA MET A 34 -9.62 -1.23 -33.77
C MET A 34 -9.53 0.30 -33.92
N PHE A 35 -8.35 0.86 -33.81
CA PHE A 35 -8.13 2.30 -33.94
C PHE A 35 -7.76 2.76 -35.36
N SER A 36 -7.80 1.87 -36.36
CA SER A 36 -7.43 2.17 -37.75
C SER A 36 -6.07 2.85 -37.88
N VAL A 37 -5.07 2.38 -37.15
CA VAL A 37 -3.69 2.88 -37.20
C VAL A 37 -2.72 1.78 -37.66
N PRO A 38 -1.60 2.11 -38.30
CA PRO A 38 -0.61 1.10 -38.68
C PRO A 38 -0.01 0.42 -37.44
N SER A 39 0.00 -0.91 -37.39
CA SER A 39 0.54 -1.70 -36.28
C SER A 39 2.02 -1.41 -36.01
N SER A 40 2.79 -1.09 -37.07
CA SER A 40 4.19 -0.64 -36.96
C SER A 40 4.32 0.68 -36.17
N THR A 41 3.43 1.64 -36.40
CA THR A 41 3.41 2.94 -35.74
C THR A 41 3.02 2.77 -34.27
N LEU A 42 2.00 1.94 -34.01
CA LEU A 42 1.58 1.62 -32.63
C LEU A 42 2.70 0.90 -31.87
N ARG A 43 3.35 -0.10 -32.49
CA ARG A 43 4.48 -0.83 -31.91
C ARG A 43 5.67 0.10 -31.60
N ALA A 44 6.02 1.00 -32.50
CA ALA A 44 7.08 1.97 -32.29
C ALA A 44 6.77 2.93 -31.13
N ARG A 45 5.51 3.35 -30.98
CA ARG A 45 5.07 4.21 -29.89
C ARG A 45 5.04 3.47 -28.55
N LEU A 46 4.52 2.24 -28.50
CA LEU A 46 4.55 1.39 -27.31
C LEU A 46 5.99 1.08 -26.87
N LYS A 47 6.92 0.86 -27.79
CA LYS A 47 8.35 0.68 -27.47
C LYS A 47 8.99 1.93 -26.84
N LYS A 48 8.50 3.12 -27.19
CA LYS A 48 8.94 4.39 -26.59
C LYS A 48 8.18 4.76 -25.33
N TYR A 49 7.05 4.11 -25.08
CA TYR A 49 6.27 4.34 -23.88
C TYR A 49 7.04 3.76 -22.69
N LYS A 50 7.51 4.65 -21.83
CA LYS A 50 7.94 4.29 -20.48
C LYS A 50 6.68 4.44 -19.64
N ALA A 51 6.23 3.35 -19.00
CA ALA A 51 5.21 3.44 -17.97
C ALA A 51 5.59 4.60 -17.02
N PRO A 52 4.62 5.36 -16.50
CA PRO A 52 4.92 6.45 -15.59
C PRO A 52 5.75 5.89 -14.43
N THR A 53 7.04 6.15 -14.49
CA THR A 53 7.92 5.98 -13.34
C THR A 53 7.48 7.00 -12.30
N LYS A 54 7.61 6.67 -11.01
CA LYS A 54 7.37 7.62 -9.91
C LYS A 54 7.76 9.02 -10.35
N SER A 55 6.84 9.96 -10.21
CA SER A 55 7.02 11.35 -10.64
C SER A 55 8.41 11.87 -10.23
N THR A 56 9.21 12.28 -11.19
CA THR A 56 10.51 12.93 -10.95
C THR A 56 10.35 14.37 -10.44
N VAL A 57 9.12 14.88 -10.38
CA VAL A 57 8.81 16.15 -9.70
C VAL A 57 8.98 15.90 -8.21
N ALA A 58 9.93 16.60 -7.60
CA ALA A 58 10.20 16.51 -6.17
C ALA A 58 8.92 16.91 -5.40
N ASN A 59 8.11 15.90 -5.03
CA ASN A 59 7.05 16.11 -4.07
C ASN A 59 7.72 16.43 -2.73
N PRO A 60 7.32 17.51 -2.04
CA PRO A 60 7.95 17.92 -0.78
C PRO A 60 7.82 16.84 0.32
N THR A 61 6.93 15.89 0.14
CA THR A 61 6.70 14.76 1.06
C THR A 61 6.45 13.47 0.27
N ALA A 62 6.73 12.32 0.88
CA ALA A 62 6.41 11.02 0.31
C ALA A 62 4.89 10.87 0.11
N ARG A 63 4.47 10.24 -0.97
CA ARG A 63 3.07 9.86 -1.19
C ARG A 63 2.76 8.61 -0.35
N ILE A 64 1.87 8.79 0.61
CA ILE A 64 1.50 7.74 1.57
C ILE A 64 0.09 7.25 1.22
N LEU A 65 0.00 5.96 0.92
CA LEU A 65 -1.25 5.25 0.66
C LEU A 65 -1.67 4.50 1.92
N VAL A 66 -2.91 4.64 2.36
CA VAL A 66 -3.54 3.77 3.37
C VAL A 66 -4.50 2.85 2.64
N MET A 67 -4.38 1.54 2.83
CA MET A 67 -5.22 0.58 2.11
C MET A 67 -5.50 -0.68 2.90
N ASP A 68 -6.53 -1.39 2.46
CA ASP A 68 -6.97 -2.68 2.96
C ASP A 68 -7.62 -3.49 1.83
N ILE A 69 -7.43 -4.82 1.82
CA ILE A 69 -8.03 -5.73 0.84
C ILE A 69 -8.97 -6.73 1.51
N GLU A 70 -9.98 -7.17 0.77
CA GLU A 70 -10.83 -8.30 1.13
C GLU A 70 -10.63 -9.43 0.13
N THR A 71 -10.60 -10.66 0.64
CA THR A 71 -10.36 -11.85 -0.19
C THR A 71 -11.51 -12.83 -0.12
N SER A 72 -11.68 -13.64 -1.16
CA SER A 72 -12.62 -14.73 -1.15
C SER A 72 -12.16 -15.83 -0.17
N PRO A 73 -13.08 -16.51 0.52
CA PRO A 73 -12.80 -17.82 1.07
C PRO A 73 -12.60 -18.84 -0.05
N PHE A 74 -11.94 -19.94 0.24
CA PHE A 74 -11.98 -21.12 -0.61
C PHE A 74 -13.13 -22.07 -0.18
N THR A 75 -13.63 -22.87 -1.11
CA THR A 75 -14.66 -23.88 -0.84
C THR A 75 -14.02 -25.24 -0.60
N ALA A 76 -14.51 -25.97 0.40
CA ALA A 76 -14.08 -27.32 0.68
C ALA A 76 -15.25 -28.24 1.10
N TYR A 77 -15.18 -29.52 0.75
CA TYR A 77 -16.12 -30.55 1.21
C TYR A 77 -15.56 -31.23 2.47
N SER A 78 -16.41 -31.41 3.47
CA SER A 78 -16.07 -32.15 4.69
C SER A 78 -17.25 -32.94 5.20
N TYR A 79 -16.99 -34.18 5.66
CA TYR A 79 -18.01 -35.01 6.34
C TYR A 79 -18.22 -34.55 7.80
N ASN A 80 -17.19 -33.93 8.41
CA ASN A 80 -17.22 -33.54 9.82
C ASN A 80 -17.29 -32.01 9.97
N ARG A 81 -17.90 -31.55 11.08
CA ARG A 81 -17.97 -30.11 11.42
C ARG A 81 -16.85 -29.64 12.35
N TRP A 82 -16.20 -30.55 13.08
CA TRP A 82 -15.25 -30.25 14.12
C TRP A 82 -13.89 -30.84 13.82
N GLN A 83 -12.82 -30.12 14.17
CA GLN A 83 -11.43 -30.56 14.03
C GLN A 83 -11.06 -31.05 12.62
N VAL A 84 -11.57 -30.38 11.59
CA VAL A 84 -11.34 -30.75 10.20
C VAL A 84 -10.02 -30.13 9.72
N ASN A 85 -9.06 -31.00 9.39
CA ASN A 85 -7.89 -30.60 8.60
C ASN A 85 -8.27 -30.71 7.11
N ILE A 86 -8.32 -29.57 6.42
CA ILE A 86 -8.67 -29.54 5.01
C ILE A 86 -7.45 -29.93 4.18
N SER A 87 -7.53 -31.10 3.54
CA SER A 87 -6.55 -31.57 2.56
C SER A 87 -6.88 -31.05 1.16
N ASP A 88 -5.91 -31.10 0.25
CA ASP A 88 -6.11 -30.69 -1.15
C ASP A 88 -7.24 -31.44 -1.83
N ALA A 89 -7.42 -32.72 -1.51
CA ALA A 89 -8.53 -33.55 -2.03
C ALA A 89 -9.93 -33.06 -1.60
N MET A 90 -10.02 -32.30 -0.51
CA MET A 90 -11.26 -31.74 0.01
C MET A 90 -11.55 -30.33 -0.57
N ARG A 91 -10.54 -29.66 -1.12
CA ARG A 91 -10.71 -28.34 -1.74
C ARG A 91 -11.43 -28.48 -3.08
N ARG A 92 -12.29 -27.54 -3.34
CA ARG A 92 -12.77 -27.24 -4.67
C ARG A 92 -11.73 -26.35 -5.36
N ASP A 93 -11.65 -26.41 -6.70
CA ASP A 93 -10.61 -25.73 -7.50
C ASP A 93 -10.70 -24.19 -7.53
N ASP A 94 -11.25 -23.59 -6.49
CA ASP A 94 -11.40 -22.16 -6.40
C ASP A 94 -10.14 -21.55 -5.77
N ASP A 95 -9.42 -20.74 -6.52
CA ASP A 95 -8.36 -19.90 -6.00
C ASP A 95 -8.92 -18.83 -5.07
N ILE A 96 -8.13 -18.45 -4.05
CA ILE A 96 -8.43 -17.27 -3.27
C ILE A 96 -8.16 -16.04 -4.14
N THR A 97 -9.19 -15.24 -4.39
CA THR A 97 -9.12 -14.01 -5.20
C THR A 97 -9.28 -12.77 -4.33
N ILE A 98 -8.85 -11.62 -4.82
CA ILE A 98 -9.15 -10.34 -4.20
C ILE A 98 -10.57 -9.93 -4.60
N LEU A 99 -11.48 -9.87 -3.64
CA LEU A 99 -12.87 -9.48 -3.85
C LEU A 99 -13.03 -7.96 -3.95
N SER A 100 -12.33 -7.24 -3.07
CA SER A 100 -12.35 -5.79 -3.08
C SER A 100 -11.09 -5.21 -2.46
N PHE A 101 -10.84 -3.94 -2.73
CA PHE A 101 -9.90 -3.15 -1.97
C PHE A 101 -10.45 -1.74 -1.75
N ALA A 102 -10.09 -1.17 -0.61
CA ALA A 102 -10.31 0.23 -0.32
C ALA A 102 -8.97 0.93 -0.09
N TYR A 103 -8.89 2.19 -0.45
CA TYR A 103 -7.69 2.97 -0.24
C TYR A 103 -7.97 4.46 -0.10
N LYS A 104 -7.02 5.17 0.49
CA LYS A 104 -7.02 6.61 0.67
C LYS A 104 -5.59 7.12 0.61
N TRP A 105 -5.35 8.25 -0.02
CA TRP A 105 -4.09 8.97 0.13
C TRP A 105 -4.10 9.74 1.45
N LEU A 106 -3.03 9.62 2.22
CA LEU A 106 -2.92 10.35 3.49
C LEU A 106 -3.05 11.87 3.26
N GLY A 107 -3.98 12.48 4.00
CA GLY A 107 -4.31 13.91 3.87
C GLY A 107 -5.45 14.21 2.88
N GLU A 108 -5.99 13.23 2.17
CA GLU A 108 -7.21 13.38 1.39
C GLU A 108 -8.43 12.92 2.21
N ASP A 109 -9.61 13.49 1.97
CA ASP A 109 -10.84 13.08 2.68
C ASP A 109 -11.49 11.86 2.03
N LYS A 110 -11.26 11.66 0.75
CA LYS A 110 -11.95 10.66 -0.05
C LYS A 110 -11.36 9.27 0.12
N VAL A 111 -12.19 8.31 0.56
CA VAL A 111 -11.87 6.88 0.53
C VAL A 111 -12.43 6.26 -0.75
N HIS A 112 -11.55 5.68 -1.54
CA HIS A 112 -11.87 4.96 -2.76
C HIS A 112 -12.18 3.50 -2.45
N TYR A 113 -12.92 2.85 -3.34
CA TYR A 113 -13.25 1.43 -3.24
C TYR A 113 -13.40 0.83 -4.63
N ARG A 114 -12.91 -0.40 -4.80
CA ARG A 114 -13.09 -1.21 -5.99
C ARG A 114 -13.50 -2.62 -5.61
N ALA A 115 -14.31 -3.21 -6.45
CA ALA A 115 -14.88 -4.53 -6.23
C ALA A 115 -14.74 -5.40 -7.49
N ASN A 116 -14.41 -6.65 -7.28
CA ASN A 116 -14.41 -7.72 -8.27
C ASN A 116 -15.68 -8.55 -8.10
N ARG A 117 -16.69 -8.33 -8.93
CA ARG A 117 -17.96 -9.03 -8.87
C ARG A 117 -18.02 -10.31 -9.75
N ASN A 118 -16.97 -10.55 -10.54
CA ASN A 118 -16.96 -11.60 -11.56
C ASN A 118 -16.06 -12.78 -11.20
N ASN A 119 -15.63 -12.90 -9.95
CA ASN A 119 -14.61 -13.86 -9.49
C ASN A 119 -13.29 -13.86 -10.28
N CYS A 120 -13.05 -12.83 -11.07
CA CYS A 120 -11.80 -12.60 -11.81
C CYS A 120 -11.19 -11.29 -11.33
N ASP A 121 -10.18 -11.38 -10.47
CA ASP A 121 -9.56 -10.18 -9.87
C ASP A 121 -8.57 -9.46 -10.79
N LYS A 122 -8.37 -9.94 -12.02
CA LYS A 122 -7.42 -9.39 -12.98
C LYS A 122 -7.68 -7.90 -13.26
N ASP A 123 -8.94 -7.52 -13.37
CA ASP A 123 -9.32 -6.13 -13.69
C ASP A 123 -8.96 -5.17 -12.56
N ILE A 124 -9.34 -5.54 -11.32
CA ILE A 124 -9.03 -4.70 -10.16
C ILE A 124 -7.54 -4.72 -9.80
N LEU A 125 -6.82 -5.80 -10.12
CA LEU A 125 -5.36 -5.89 -9.93
C LEU A 125 -4.60 -4.89 -10.80
N GLY A 126 -5.04 -4.66 -12.02
CA GLY A 126 -4.45 -3.64 -12.91
C GLY A 126 -4.55 -2.24 -12.30
N GLU A 127 -5.72 -1.88 -11.78
CA GLU A 127 -5.92 -0.61 -11.08
C GLU A 127 -5.11 -0.54 -9.78
N LEU A 128 -5.15 -1.60 -8.96
CA LEU A 128 -4.38 -1.67 -7.72
C LEU A 128 -2.87 -1.53 -7.98
N SER A 129 -2.35 -2.17 -9.03
CA SER A 129 -0.95 -2.04 -9.45
C SER A 129 -0.59 -0.59 -9.79
N THR A 130 -1.48 0.11 -10.49
CA THR A 130 -1.29 1.53 -10.85
C THR A 130 -1.19 2.39 -9.60
N ILE A 131 -2.10 2.19 -8.64
CA ILE A 131 -2.13 2.93 -7.37
C ILE A 131 -0.86 2.65 -6.55
N LEU A 132 -0.47 1.37 -6.44
CA LEU A 132 0.73 0.97 -5.70
C LEU A 132 2.02 1.50 -6.33
N ASN A 133 2.08 1.60 -7.67
CA ASN A 133 3.22 2.18 -8.38
C ASN A 133 3.41 3.68 -8.09
N GLU A 134 2.36 4.37 -7.69
CA GLU A 134 2.42 5.78 -7.30
C GLU A 134 2.82 5.99 -5.85
N ALA A 135 2.67 4.97 -4.99
CA ALA A 135 2.94 5.07 -3.57
C ALA A 135 4.44 4.97 -3.25
N ASP A 136 4.93 5.83 -2.36
CA ASP A 136 6.25 5.71 -1.76
C ASP A 136 6.20 4.89 -0.47
N ILE A 137 5.09 5.04 0.26
CA ILE A 137 4.82 4.35 1.52
C ILE A 137 3.39 3.82 1.46
N VAL A 138 3.21 2.58 1.89
CA VAL A 138 1.88 1.98 2.03
C VAL A 138 1.66 1.61 3.50
N VAL A 139 0.54 2.04 4.04
CA VAL A 139 0.11 1.79 5.43
C VAL A 139 -1.04 0.82 5.42
N GLY A 140 -0.98 -0.20 6.27
CA GLY A 140 -2.07 -1.16 6.47
C GLY A 140 -1.95 -1.86 7.81
N HIS A 141 -2.93 -2.69 8.14
CA HIS A 141 -2.92 -3.49 9.37
C HIS A 141 -2.69 -4.97 9.04
N ASN A 142 -1.60 -5.55 9.50
CA ASN A 142 -1.12 -6.89 9.12
C ASN A 142 -0.67 -7.01 7.64
N MET A 143 -0.44 -5.90 7.00
CA MET A 143 -0.16 -5.80 5.57
C MET A 143 1.04 -6.62 5.12
N LYS A 144 2.10 -6.69 5.93
CA LYS A 144 3.32 -7.45 5.59
C LYS A 144 3.07 -8.96 5.46
N ARG A 145 2.11 -9.50 6.21
CA ARG A 145 1.83 -10.94 6.24
C ARG A 145 0.61 -11.33 5.43
N PHE A 146 -0.28 -10.39 5.13
CA PHE A 146 -1.51 -10.68 4.43
C PHE A 146 -1.63 -9.93 3.11
N ASP A 147 -1.89 -8.63 3.11
CA ASP A 147 -2.21 -7.88 1.88
C ASP A 147 -1.10 -7.94 0.84
N THR A 148 0.13 -7.62 1.22
CA THR A 148 1.26 -7.58 0.28
C THR A 148 1.55 -8.95 -0.34
N PRO A 149 1.68 -10.06 0.41
CA PRO A 149 1.85 -11.37 -0.18
C PRO A 149 0.66 -11.80 -1.06
N MET A 150 -0.57 -11.48 -0.66
CA MET A 150 -1.77 -11.80 -1.44
C MET A 150 -1.75 -11.06 -2.79
N VAL A 151 -1.52 -9.74 -2.79
CA VAL A 151 -1.42 -8.95 -4.02
C VAL A 151 -0.33 -9.51 -4.93
N ASN A 152 0.86 -9.78 -4.41
CA ASN A 152 1.97 -10.33 -5.19
C ASN A 152 1.62 -11.70 -5.79
N THR A 153 0.96 -12.57 -5.01
CA THR A 153 0.51 -13.88 -5.49
C THR A 153 -0.49 -13.72 -6.64
N ARG A 154 -1.48 -12.83 -6.48
CA ARG A 154 -2.48 -12.61 -7.52
C ARG A 154 -1.89 -11.96 -8.77
N LEU A 155 -0.94 -11.04 -8.62
CA LEU A 155 -0.23 -10.46 -9.76
C LEU A 155 0.51 -11.51 -10.59
N ILE A 156 1.31 -12.38 -9.96
CA ILE A 156 2.07 -13.41 -10.68
C ILE A 156 1.14 -14.46 -11.31
N MET A 157 0.07 -14.87 -10.63
CA MET A 157 -0.91 -15.82 -11.16
C MET A 157 -1.68 -15.27 -12.37
N ASN A 158 -1.89 -13.96 -12.42
CA ASN A 158 -2.52 -13.27 -13.55
C ASN A 158 -1.54 -12.80 -14.63
N ASN A 159 -0.25 -13.19 -14.56
CA ASN A 159 0.81 -12.75 -15.47
C ASN A 159 0.96 -11.23 -15.54
N LEU A 160 0.71 -10.54 -14.44
CA LEU A 160 0.93 -9.09 -14.30
C LEU A 160 2.34 -8.82 -13.76
N PRO A 161 2.98 -7.71 -14.15
CA PRO A 161 4.31 -7.36 -13.68
C PRO A 161 4.28 -7.00 -12.19
N PRO A 162 5.42 -7.15 -11.48
CA PRO A 162 5.53 -6.67 -10.12
C PRO A 162 5.37 -5.15 -10.06
N VAL A 163 4.84 -4.66 -8.94
CA VAL A 163 4.74 -3.22 -8.66
C VAL A 163 6.08 -2.63 -8.27
N SER A 164 6.23 -1.31 -8.46
CA SER A 164 7.41 -0.56 -8.00
C SER A 164 7.62 -0.74 -6.48
N PRO A 165 8.86 -0.88 -6.00
CA PRO A 165 9.12 -1.00 -4.58
C PRO A 165 8.60 0.21 -3.79
N TYR A 166 7.88 -0.05 -2.72
CA TYR A 166 7.41 0.92 -1.75
C TYR A 166 7.80 0.49 -0.33
N ARG A 167 7.73 1.41 0.63
CA ARG A 167 7.94 1.11 2.04
C ARG A 167 6.62 0.74 2.70
N ILE A 168 6.62 -0.32 3.51
CA ILE A 168 5.42 -0.76 4.24
C ILE A 168 5.51 -0.27 5.68
N ILE A 169 4.45 0.40 6.14
CA ILE A 169 4.18 0.69 7.53
C ILE A 169 3.01 -0.19 7.97
N ASP A 170 3.31 -1.18 8.78
CA ASP A 170 2.34 -2.16 9.28
C ASP A 170 1.96 -1.80 10.72
N THR A 171 0.73 -1.35 10.93
CA THR A 171 0.23 -0.91 12.24
C THR A 171 0.17 -2.06 13.25
N LEU A 172 -0.07 -3.31 12.82
CA LEU A 172 0.02 -4.48 13.68
C LEU A 172 1.45 -4.73 14.16
N ALA A 173 2.43 -4.59 13.26
CA ALA A 173 3.84 -4.76 13.61
C ALA A 173 4.30 -3.66 14.59
N ILE A 174 3.84 -2.41 14.39
CA ILE A 174 4.09 -1.31 15.32
C ILE A 174 3.46 -1.62 16.68
N ALA A 175 2.19 -2.05 16.72
CA ALA A 175 1.48 -2.39 17.93
C ALA A 175 2.25 -3.46 18.75
N LYS A 176 2.62 -4.55 18.11
CA LYS A 176 3.36 -5.65 18.75
C LYS A 176 4.75 -5.26 19.24
N ARG A 177 5.41 -4.33 18.56
CA ARG A 177 6.78 -3.94 18.88
C ARG A 177 6.88 -2.87 19.98
N HIS A 178 5.98 -1.90 19.96
CA HIS A 178 6.12 -0.68 20.77
C HIS A 178 5.08 -0.54 21.88
N TYR A 179 4.03 -1.38 21.85
CA TYR A 179 2.94 -1.31 22.80
C TYR A 179 2.62 -2.69 23.37
N LYS A 180 1.87 -2.71 24.43
CA LYS A 180 1.39 -3.93 25.09
C LYS A 180 -0.12 -3.87 25.25
N PHE A 181 -0.83 -3.78 24.10
CA PHE A 181 -2.28 -3.91 24.10
C PHE A 181 -2.68 -5.33 24.47
N GLU A 182 -3.82 -5.49 25.12
CA GLU A 182 -4.36 -6.82 25.48
C GLU A 182 -4.63 -7.66 24.22
N ARG A 183 -5.11 -7.02 23.14
CA ARG A 183 -5.29 -7.61 21.81
C ARG A 183 -4.78 -6.66 20.75
N ASN A 184 -4.24 -7.23 19.68
CA ASN A 184 -3.71 -6.43 18.57
C ASN A 184 -4.59 -6.48 17.31
N THR A 185 -5.90 -6.77 17.45
CA THR A 185 -6.85 -6.62 16.35
C THR A 185 -7.11 -5.15 16.08
N LEU A 186 -7.43 -4.81 14.82
CA LEU A 186 -7.70 -3.43 14.40
C LEU A 186 -8.77 -2.77 15.30
N ASP A 187 -9.88 -3.47 15.54
CA ASP A 187 -10.97 -2.98 16.41
C ASP A 187 -10.54 -2.75 17.86
N TRP A 188 -9.76 -3.68 18.45
CA TRP A 188 -9.29 -3.51 19.83
C TRP A 188 -8.38 -2.30 20.00
N ILE A 189 -7.43 -2.13 19.06
CA ILE A 189 -6.52 -0.98 19.07
C ILE A 189 -7.31 0.31 18.87
N ALA A 190 -8.28 0.33 17.94
CA ALA A 190 -9.14 1.48 17.68
C ALA A 190 -9.89 1.93 18.95
N ARG A 191 -10.51 0.97 19.65
CA ARG A 191 -11.20 1.24 20.93
C ARG A 191 -10.25 1.78 21.99
N SER A 192 -9.09 1.15 22.16
CA SER A 192 -8.08 1.54 23.14
C SER A 192 -7.53 2.93 22.91
N LEU A 193 -7.47 3.37 21.65
CA LEU A 193 -6.96 4.67 21.26
C LEU A 193 -8.06 5.73 21.04
N ASN A 194 -9.34 5.42 21.30
CA ASN A 194 -10.47 6.29 20.99
C ASN A 194 -10.47 6.78 19.52
N CYS A 195 -10.27 5.83 18.61
CA CYS A 195 -10.45 6.01 17.17
C CYS A 195 -11.89 5.68 16.77
N SER A 196 -12.22 5.97 15.51
CA SER A 196 -13.44 5.50 14.86
C SER A 196 -13.58 3.98 15.01
N ARG A 197 -14.81 3.51 15.09
CA ARG A 197 -15.04 2.07 15.29
C ARG A 197 -15.14 1.35 13.98
N LYS A 198 -14.54 0.16 13.94
CA LYS A 198 -14.78 -0.81 12.88
C LYS A 198 -16.29 -1.11 12.81
N LEU A 199 -16.83 -1.19 11.62
CA LEU A 199 -18.22 -1.61 11.42
C LEU A 199 -18.35 -3.11 11.73
N GLU A 200 -19.49 -3.52 12.25
CA GLU A 200 -19.85 -4.92 12.39
C GLU A 200 -20.68 -5.36 11.19
N HIS A 201 -20.51 -6.59 10.76
CA HIS A 201 -21.35 -7.20 9.74
C HIS A 201 -22.70 -7.56 10.36
N LYS A 202 -23.65 -6.63 10.31
CA LYS A 202 -24.95 -6.76 10.97
C LYS A 202 -25.88 -7.76 10.30
N ASN A 203 -25.94 -7.70 8.96
CA ASN A 203 -26.84 -8.55 8.17
C ASN A 203 -26.18 -9.87 7.81
N PHE A 204 -24.86 -9.89 7.66
CA PHE A 204 -24.08 -11.05 7.21
C PHE A 204 -22.93 -11.35 8.20
N PRO A 205 -23.23 -11.91 9.39
CA PRO A 205 -22.23 -12.10 10.44
C PRO A 205 -21.16 -13.12 10.06
N GLY A 206 -19.94 -12.88 10.55
CA GLY A 206 -18.79 -13.77 10.34
C GLY A 206 -18.44 -13.95 8.88
N MET A 207 -18.25 -15.18 8.44
CA MET A 207 -17.85 -15.52 7.06
C MET A 207 -19.02 -15.36 6.05
N THR A 208 -20.25 -15.21 6.51
CA THR A 208 -21.44 -15.18 5.66
C THR A 208 -21.37 -14.06 4.62
N ILE A 209 -20.79 -12.91 4.99
CA ILE A 209 -20.70 -11.77 4.07
C ILE A 209 -19.92 -12.13 2.79
N TRP A 210 -18.75 -12.77 2.92
CA TRP A 210 -17.93 -13.13 1.76
C TRP A 210 -18.60 -14.22 0.91
N ILE A 211 -19.31 -15.15 1.55
CA ILE A 211 -20.08 -16.20 0.85
C ILE A 211 -21.20 -15.55 0.04
N GLU A 212 -21.97 -14.64 0.65
CA GLU A 212 -23.06 -13.94 -0.03
C GLU A 212 -22.55 -13.01 -1.16
N MET A 213 -21.39 -12.40 -0.98
CA MET A 213 -20.73 -11.64 -2.06
C MET A 213 -20.42 -12.55 -3.26
N LEU A 214 -19.92 -13.76 -3.03
CA LEU A 214 -19.65 -14.74 -4.09
C LEU A 214 -20.93 -15.23 -4.77
N HIS A 215 -22.07 -15.26 -4.08
CA HIS A 215 -23.38 -15.55 -4.64
C HIS A 215 -24.02 -14.37 -5.37
N GLY A 216 -23.34 -13.21 -5.41
CA GLY A 216 -23.81 -12.01 -6.12
C GLY A 216 -24.82 -11.18 -5.35
N ASN A 217 -24.93 -11.36 -4.02
CA ASN A 217 -25.86 -10.61 -3.18
C ASN A 217 -25.42 -9.12 -3.09
N ASP A 218 -26.22 -8.23 -3.65
CA ASP A 218 -25.92 -6.77 -3.70
C ASP A 218 -25.89 -6.12 -2.32
N GLU A 219 -26.68 -6.58 -1.36
CA GLU A 219 -26.67 -6.05 0.00
C GLU A 219 -25.36 -6.43 0.71
N ALA A 220 -24.86 -7.64 0.51
CA ALA A 220 -23.58 -8.07 1.03
C ALA A 220 -22.41 -7.25 0.44
N TRP A 221 -22.46 -6.95 -0.85
CA TRP A 221 -21.50 -6.04 -1.49
C TRP A 221 -21.57 -4.62 -0.96
N ALA A 222 -22.76 -4.10 -0.67
CA ALA A 222 -22.95 -2.77 -0.10
C ALA A 222 -22.41 -2.69 1.34
N GLU A 223 -22.66 -3.73 2.15
CA GLU A 223 -22.14 -3.83 3.52
C GLU A 223 -20.61 -3.98 3.53
N ASN A 224 -20.04 -4.83 2.67
CA ASN A 224 -18.59 -4.95 2.51
C ASN A 224 -17.93 -3.63 2.10
N LYS A 225 -18.55 -2.90 1.16
CA LYS A 225 -18.02 -1.59 0.75
C LYS A 225 -17.92 -0.61 1.91
N ALA A 226 -18.95 -0.55 2.75
CA ALA A 226 -18.94 0.31 3.94
C ALA A 226 -17.88 -0.14 4.94
N TYR A 227 -17.78 -1.44 5.17
CA TYR A 227 -16.82 -2.08 6.06
C TYR A 227 -15.37 -1.83 5.63
N ASN A 228 -14.99 -2.21 4.40
CA ASN A 228 -13.63 -2.09 3.88
C ASN A 228 -13.17 -0.61 3.84
N LYS A 229 -14.09 0.33 3.52
CA LYS A 229 -13.78 1.77 3.62
C LYS A 229 -13.53 2.23 5.05
N MET A 230 -14.30 1.71 6.01
CA MET A 230 -14.14 2.06 7.41
C MET A 230 -12.81 1.51 7.96
N ASP A 231 -12.39 0.31 7.55
CA ASP A 231 -11.10 -0.27 7.96
C ASP A 231 -9.92 0.61 7.50
N VAL A 232 -10.00 1.24 6.33
CA VAL A 232 -9.01 2.22 5.87
C VAL A 232 -8.99 3.47 6.75
N ILE A 233 -10.17 4.02 7.11
CA ILE A 233 -10.26 5.19 8.00
C ILE A 233 -9.67 4.87 9.37
N VAL A 234 -10.08 3.75 9.96
CA VAL A 234 -9.60 3.30 11.27
C VAL A 234 -8.08 3.05 11.25
N THR A 235 -7.58 2.46 10.19
CA THR A 235 -6.13 2.22 10.01
C THR A 235 -5.34 3.52 9.93
N GLU A 236 -5.87 4.53 9.22
CA GLU A 236 -5.26 5.88 9.16
C GLU A 236 -5.22 6.53 10.55
N GLU A 237 -6.33 6.55 11.27
CA GLU A 237 -6.40 7.15 12.61
C GLU A 237 -5.44 6.47 13.61
N ILE A 238 -5.38 5.14 13.59
CA ILE A 238 -4.43 4.37 14.39
C ILE A 238 -2.99 4.72 14.01
N TYR A 239 -2.68 4.78 12.71
CA TYR A 239 -1.36 5.15 12.24
C TYR A 239 -0.97 6.55 12.70
N GLU A 240 -1.86 7.54 12.56
CA GLU A 240 -1.62 8.92 13.00
C GLU A 240 -1.28 9.02 14.49
N LYS A 241 -1.99 8.26 15.33
CA LYS A 241 -1.72 8.22 16.78
C LYS A 241 -0.44 7.46 17.14
N MET A 242 -0.10 6.42 16.40
CA MET A 242 1.04 5.54 16.71
C MET A 242 2.36 6.01 16.07
N LYS A 243 2.31 6.75 14.97
CA LYS A 243 3.51 7.15 14.20
C LYS A 243 4.58 7.90 15.00
N PRO A 244 4.27 8.74 16.01
CA PRO A 244 5.30 9.41 16.80
C PRO A 244 6.16 8.45 17.62
N PHE A 245 5.61 7.31 18.00
CA PHE A 245 6.25 6.28 18.83
C PHE A 245 6.91 5.19 17.97
N ALA A 246 6.50 5.03 16.71
CA ALA A 246 7.01 4.00 15.81
C ALA A 246 8.47 4.29 15.44
N LYS A 247 9.40 3.44 15.88
CA LYS A 247 10.83 3.58 15.57
C LYS A 247 11.41 2.24 15.12
N PRO A 248 12.20 2.25 14.03
CA PRO A 248 12.45 3.36 13.14
C PRO A 248 11.25 3.63 12.21
N HIS A 249 10.78 4.88 12.18
CA HIS A 249 9.80 5.31 11.19
C HIS A 249 10.48 5.66 9.87
N THR A 250 9.88 5.29 8.75
CA THR A 250 10.37 5.69 7.43
C THR A 250 10.28 7.20 7.28
N SER A 251 11.39 7.85 6.95
CA SER A 251 11.39 9.31 6.77
C SER A 251 10.56 9.69 5.54
N ILE A 252 9.49 10.45 5.77
CA ILE A 252 8.60 10.93 4.69
C ILE A 252 9.19 12.10 3.90
N VAL A 253 10.31 12.67 4.35
CA VAL A 253 10.92 13.86 3.75
C VAL A 253 12.20 13.58 2.97
N VAL A 254 12.61 12.34 2.82
CA VAL A 254 13.85 11.99 2.09
C VAL A 254 13.85 12.50 0.66
N GLY A 255 12.68 12.44 -0.01
CA GLY A 255 12.53 12.88 -1.41
C GLY A 255 12.26 14.39 -1.57
N SER A 256 12.12 15.16 -0.48
CA SER A 256 11.66 16.55 -0.56
C SER A 256 12.69 17.54 -1.14
N GLY A 257 13.97 17.17 -1.21
CA GLY A 257 15.05 18.10 -1.60
C GLY A 257 15.19 19.32 -0.68
N SER A 258 14.50 19.34 0.48
CA SER A 258 14.49 20.47 1.41
C SER A 258 15.87 20.72 1.99
N THR A 259 16.30 21.97 1.95
CA THR A 259 17.53 22.45 2.61
C THR A 259 17.32 22.76 4.10
N THR A 260 16.07 22.85 4.55
CA THR A 260 15.72 23.06 5.97
C THR A 260 15.50 21.74 6.69
N LYS A 261 15.82 21.71 7.99
CA LYS A 261 15.54 20.56 8.84
C LYS A 261 14.04 20.35 8.95
N ARG A 262 13.59 19.09 8.77
CA ARG A 262 12.18 18.70 8.89
C ARG A 262 12.05 17.42 9.70
N CYS A 263 10.93 17.30 10.40
CA CYS A 263 10.58 16.10 11.11
C CYS A 263 10.49 14.89 10.14
N THR A 264 11.18 13.80 10.45
CA THR A 264 11.19 12.60 9.61
C THR A 264 9.83 11.89 9.59
N THR A 265 8.98 12.16 10.57
CA THR A 265 7.69 11.47 10.77
C THR A 265 6.51 12.23 10.16
N CYS A 266 6.42 13.56 10.33
CA CYS A 266 5.29 14.37 9.85
C CYS A 266 5.67 15.47 8.85
N GLY A 267 6.97 15.68 8.58
CA GLY A 267 7.44 16.69 7.63
C GLY A 267 7.49 18.14 8.16
N SER A 268 7.04 18.40 9.39
CA SER A 268 7.04 19.72 10.00
C SER A 268 8.45 20.31 10.13
N SER A 269 8.56 21.63 10.01
CA SER A 269 9.76 22.39 10.31
C SER A 269 9.86 22.85 11.77
N HIS A 270 8.81 22.67 12.58
CA HIS A 270 8.78 23.07 13.99
C HIS A 270 9.56 22.09 14.86
N LEU A 271 10.88 22.21 14.81
CA LEU A 271 11.82 21.36 15.52
C LEU A 271 12.55 22.15 16.60
N THR A 272 12.62 21.61 17.81
CA THR A 272 13.46 22.11 18.89
C THR A 272 14.63 21.15 19.12
N GLU A 273 15.79 21.68 19.44
CA GLU A 273 16.92 20.88 19.89
C GLU A 273 16.60 20.30 21.27
N ASP A 274 16.77 18.99 21.41
CA ASP A 274 16.41 18.24 22.63
C ASP A 274 17.52 17.24 22.95
N GLY A 275 18.64 17.76 23.43
CA GLY A 275 19.79 16.98 23.82
C GLY A 275 20.48 16.29 22.66
N TYR A 276 21.04 15.10 22.93
CA TYR A 276 21.86 14.37 21.98
C TYR A 276 21.42 12.91 21.86
N TYR A 277 21.58 12.40 20.67
CA TYR A 277 21.43 10.97 20.39
C TYR A 277 22.82 10.32 20.25
N PHE A 278 23.01 9.21 20.93
CA PHE A 278 24.27 8.47 20.93
C PHE A 278 24.12 7.12 20.22
N THR A 279 25.14 6.74 19.52
CA THR A 279 25.39 5.35 19.10
C THR A 279 26.64 4.84 19.84
N ASN A 280 27.03 3.59 19.59
CA ASN A 280 28.21 3.02 20.25
C ASN A 280 29.50 3.87 20.05
N ALA A 281 29.61 4.62 18.96
CA ALA A 281 30.79 5.39 18.63
C ALA A 281 30.50 6.76 17.99
N SER A 282 29.33 7.34 18.21
CA SER A 282 28.96 8.62 17.59
C SER A 282 27.99 9.41 18.42
N LYS A 283 28.06 10.74 18.33
CA LYS A 283 27.17 11.72 18.97
C LYS A 283 26.48 12.58 17.90
N PHE A 284 25.18 12.75 18.00
CA PHE A 284 24.36 13.51 17.06
C PHE A 284 23.45 14.48 17.79
N GLN A 285 23.14 15.64 17.19
CA GLN A 285 22.10 16.50 17.69
C GLN A 285 20.75 15.79 17.58
N GLN A 286 19.97 15.76 18.68
CA GLN A 286 18.60 15.28 18.70
C GLN A 286 17.63 16.45 18.58
N TYR A 287 16.51 16.21 17.94
CA TYR A 287 15.43 17.17 17.72
C TYR A 287 14.11 16.56 18.12
N LYS A 288 13.28 17.34 18.81
CA LYS A 288 11.89 17.04 19.11
C LYS A 288 10.99 17.86 18.19
N CYS A 289 9.97 17.24 17.61
CA CYS A 289 8.97 17.91 16.80
C CYS A 289 7.86 18.47 17.68
N ALA A 290 7.55 19.77 17.56
CA ALA A 290 6.48 20.40 18.31
C ALA A 290 5.09 19.91 17.85
N ASP A 291 4.93 19.57 16.56
CA ASP A 291 3.62 19.22 16.01
C ASP A 291 3.20 17.76 16.31
N CYS A 292 4.11 16.80 16.16
CA CYS A 292 3.77 15.39 16.35
C CYS A 292 4.45 14.74 17.56
N GLY A 293 5.32 15.44 18.27
CA GLY A 293 6.06 14.91 19.42
C GLY A 293 7.19 13.92 19.09
N SER A 294 7.39 13.57 17.84
CA SER A 294 8.38 12.59 17.40
C SER A 294 9.80 13.12 17.51
N PHE A 295 10.75 12.22 17.76
CA PHE A 295 12.18 12.55 17.84
C PHE A 295 12.89 12.19 16.52
N SER A 296 13.79 13.07 16.11
CA SER A 296 14.69 12.87 14.98
C SER A 296 16.12 13.21 15.38
N ARG A 297 17.12 12.69 14.67
CA ARG A 297 18.51 13.10 14.90
C ARG A 297 19.14 13.69 13.64
N GLY A 298 20.09 14.57 13.84
CA GLY A 298 20.97 15.04 12.78
C GLY A 298 21.82 13.91 12.19
N ARG A 299 22.39 14.14 11.01
CA ARG A 299 23.28 13.19 10.35
C ARG A 299 24.75 13.49 10.57
N LYS A 300 25.09 14.74 10.97
CA LYS A 300 26.46 15.16 11.25
C LYS A 300 26.88 14.62 12.62
N ASN A 301 27.97 13.83 12.66
CA ASN A 301 28.58 13.43 13.91
C ASN A 301 29.21 14.67 14.58
N LEU A 302 28.92 14.87 15.86
CA LEU A 302 29.40 16.02 16.64
C LEU A 302 30.74 15.77 17.32
N LEU A 303 31.26 14.53 17.29
CA LEU A 303 32.62 14.25 17.78
C LEU A 303 33.65 14.81 16.81
N SER A 304 34.73 15.39 17.35
CA SER A 304 35.87 15.80 16.53
C SER A 304 36.54 14.60 15.84
N LYS A 305 37.40 14.88 14.87
CA LYS A 305 38.15 13.83 14.18
C LYS A 305 39.03 13.05 15.18
N GLU A 306 39.76 13.78 16.02
CA GLU A 306 40.63 13.19 17.05
C GLU A 306 39.83 12.34 18.07
N ALA A 307 38.69 12.86 18.52
CA ALA A 307 37.84 12.10 19.44
C ALA A 307 37.33 10.79 18.82
N ARG A 308 37.02 10.78 17.51
CA ARG A 308 36.57 9.56 16.82
C ARG A 308 37.69 8.55 16.60
N GLU A 309 38.88 9.01 16.35
CA GLU A 309 40.08 8.15 16.16
C GLU A 309 40.49 7.47 17.47
N ASN A 310 40.28 8.11 18.59
CA ASN A 310 40.64 7.61 19.91
C ASN A 310 39.51 6.89 20.67
N LEU A 311 38.27 6.95 20.14
CA LEU A 311 37.11 6.29 20.75
C LEU A 311 37.07 4.82 20.34
N LEU A 312 37.13 3.93 21.31
CA LEU A 312 36.91 2.51 21.08
C LEU A 312 35.43 2.19 20.98
N ALA A 313 35.06 1.33 20.04
CA ALA A 313 33.72 0.79 19.94
C ALA A 313 33.66 -0.62 20.59
N PRO A 314 32.57 -0.97 21.28
CA PRO A 314 32.46 -2.32 21.81
C PRO A 314 32.39 -3.34 20.68
N VAL A 315 33.12 -4.42 20.82
CA VAL A 315 33.06 -5.58 19.91
C VAL A 315 31.78 -6.36 20.24
N ALA A 316 31.00 -6.70 19.22
CA ALA A 316 29.85 -7.58 19.41
C ALA A 316 30.35 -8.92 20.00
N GLY A 317 29.84 -9.27 21.17
CA GLY A 317 30.08 -10.59 21.74
C GLY A 317 29.51 -11.70 20.85
N VAL A 318 30.15 -12.86 20.90
CA VAL A 318 29.68 -14.09 20.25
C VAL A 318 28.43 -14.59 20.93
#